data_877d0e369701f8a0b08fae42e91a1dc6
#
_entry.id   877d0e369701f8a0b08fae42e91a1dc6
#
_cell.length_a   1.000
_cell.length_b   1.000
_cell.length_c   1.000
_cell.angle_alpha   90.00
_cell.angle_beta   90.00
_cell.angle_gamma   90.00
#
_symmetry.space_group_name_H-M   'P 1'
#
loop_
_entity.id
_entity.type
_entity.pdbx_description
1 polymer ?
#
loop_
_entity_poly.entity_id
_entity_poly.type
_entity_poly.pdbx_seq_one_letter_code
_entity_poly.pdbx_strand_id
1 'polypeptide(L)'
;MYIFQYLRHVLKLLPLQGATAPTRDTQGVASLALGWVLHWAFSPHLPNPELEYIILRMHAKITVRTHTANVIMKSRAIVLHITKYNDEQLIADLLTENQGNLGMIVRISRSKRTAVRHTLFQPLAILDLEWEHRPKANLQRPKAVQVAWPLCSLPTDPYKLSIAMFVAEVLHHAIKQEPDSRTIFNYVLRSVQWLDVCQSGFANFHLVFLLRLTHFLGFMPNVEDAREGDYFDLRASCFTAQQPSHADFLAPCDAALVPKLMRMRYDTMRFFHFNGAERSRLLEYVNLYYRLHVPNFPELKSLAVLKDLFAH
;
A
#
# COMPACT_ATOMS: atom_id res chain seq x y z
N MET A 1 12.02 -45.83 -26.95
CA MET A 1 11.27 -45.49 -28.18
C MET A 1 9.77 -45.24 -27.89
N TYR A 2 9.13 -46.05 -27.04
CA TYR A 2 7.67 -45.89 -26.69
C TYR A 2 7.30 -44.60 -25.96
N ILE A 3 8.16 -44.11 -25.09
CA ILE A 3 7.88 -42.90 -24.26
C ILE A 3 7.84 -41.62 -25.11
N PHE A 4 8.70 -41.52 -26.12
CA PHE A 4 8.69 -40.39 -27.05
C PHE A 4 7.45 -40.35 -27.94
N GLN A 5 6.91 -41.52 -28.32
CA GLN A 5 5.64 -41.60 -29.05
C GLN A 5 4.46 -41.25 -28.15
N TYR A 6 4.47 -41.66 -26.88
CA TYR A 6 3.42 -41.34 -25.91
C TYR A 6 3.40 -39.88 -25.55
N LEU A 7 4.55 -39.26 -25.26
CA LEU A 7 4.67 -37.80 -25.01
C LEU A 7 4.24 -36.98 -26.24
N ARG A 8 4.55 -37.44 -27.44
CA ARG A 8 4.10 -36.81 -28.68
C ARG A 8 2.58 -36.94 -28.87
N HIS A 9 1.96 -37.99 -28.37
CA HIS A 9 0.52 -38.21 -28.42
C HIS A 9 -0.21 -37.35 -27.38
N VAL A 10 0.31 -37.29 -26.17
CA VAL A 10 -0.23 -36.45 -25.08
C VAL A 10 -0.10 -34.96 -25.42
N LEU A 11 1.02 -34.53 -26.00
CA LEU A 11 1.22 -33.14 -26.45
C LEU A 11 0.36 -32.76 -27.67
N LYS A 12 -0.05 -33.75 -28.49
CA LYS A 12 -1.02 -33.54 -29.60
C LYS A 12 -2.47 -33.40 -29.12
N LEU A 13 -2.81 -33.95 -27.95
CA LEU A 13 -4.13 -33.87 -27.33
C LEU A 13 -4.35 -32.59 -26.54
N LEU A 14 -3.28 -31.80 -26.25
CA LEU A 14 -3.40 -30.48 -25.70
C LEU A 14 -3.83 -29.49 -26.83
N PRO A 15 -4.89 -28.67 -26.64
CA PRO A 15 -5.39 -27.75 -27.67
C PRO A 15 -4.48 -26.53 -27.81
N LEU A 16 -3.18 -26.74 -28.07
CA LEU A 16 -2.18 -25.67 -28.21
C LEU A 16 -1.90 -25.30 -29.67
N GLN A 17 -2.60 -25.90 -30.63
CA GLN A 17 -2.51 -25.50 -32.05
C GLN A 17 -3.58 -24.45 -32.33
N GLY A 18 -3.19 -23.17 -32.28
CA GLY A 18 -4.01 -22.04 -32.78
C GLY A 18 -4.43 -20.96 -31.79
N ALA A 19 -4.06 -21.03 -30.53
CA ALA A 19 -4.39 -19.98 -29.57
C ALA A 19 -3.37 -18.82 -29.62
N THR A 20 -3.80 -17.67 -30.06
CA THR A 20 -3.02 -16.43 -30.15
C THR A 20 -2.82 -15.70 -28.81
N ALA A 21 -3.40 -16.19 -27.71
CA ALA A 21 -3.14 -15.74 -26.34
C ALA A 21 -3.53 -16.82 -25.32
N PRO A 22 -2.77 -17.04 -24.22
CA PRO A 22 -3.15 -17.96 -23.16
C PRO A 22 -4.34 -17.38 -22.40
N THR A 23 -5.49 -18.06 -22.42
CA THR A 23 -6.64 -17.76 -21.58
C THR A 23 -6.46 -18.37 -20.18
N ARG A 24 -7.23 -17.91 -19.18
CA ARG A 24 -7.20 -18.46 -17.80
C ARG A 24 -7.37 -19.99 -17.75
N ASP A 25 -8.10 -20.54 -18.68
CA ASP A 25 -8.38 -22.00 -18.78
C ASP A 25 -7.17 -22.81 -19.24
N THR A 26 -6.30 -22.23 -20.10
CA THR A 26 -5.07 -22.91 -20.55
C THR A 26 -4.01 -23.01 -19.46
N GLN A 27 -3.98 -22.08 -18.50
CA GLN A 27 -3.12 -22.17 -17.32
C GLN A 27 -3.57 -23.29 -16.35
N GLY A 28 -4.88 -23.45 -16.18
CA GLY A 28 -5.46 -24.53 -15.37
C GLY A 28 -5.15 -25.91 -15.94
N VAL A 29 -5.25 -26.09 -17.25
CA VAL A 29 -4.94 -27.36 -17.94
C VAL A 29 -3.46 -27.70 -17.89
N ALA A 30 -2.58 -26.69 -18.02
CA ALA A 30 -1.12 -26.91 -17.89
C ALA A 30 -0.74 -27.30 -16.45
N SER A 31 -1.38 -26.71 -15.44
CA SER A 31 -1.17 -27.05 -14.02
C SER A 31 -1.67 -28.46 -13.68
N LEU A 32 -2.83 -28.86 -14.22
CA LEU A 32 -3.36 -30.23 -14.06
C LEU A 32 -2.50 -31.26 -14.75
N ALA A 33 -2.03 -30.99 -15.97
CA ALA A 33 -1.10 -31.88 -16.69
C ALA A 33 0.23 -32.05 -15.93
N LEU A 34 0.74 -30.97 -15.32
CA LEU A 34 1.94 -31.01 -14.47
C LEU A 34 1.70 -31.83 -13.19
N GLY A 35 0.53 -31.68 -12.55
CA GLY A 35 0.14 -32.47 -11.38
C GLY A 35 0.07 -33.99 -11.68
N TRP A 36 -0.47 -34.37 -12.83
CA TRP A 36 -0.51 -35.76 -13.29
C TRP A 36 0.87 -36.34 -13.58
N VAL A 37 1.74 -35.57 -14.24
CA VAL A 37 3.12 -36.00 -14.53
C VAL A 37 3.92 -36.16 -13.22
N LEU A 38 3.73 -35.28 -12.25
CA LEU A 38 4.34 -35.40 -10.92
C LEU A 38 3.80 -36.59 -10.15
N HIS A 39 2.49 -36.80 -10.12
CA HIS A 39 1.89 -37.96 -9.46
C HIS A 39 2.39 -39.29 -10.03
N TRP A 40 2.65 -39.35 -11.35
CA TRP A 40 3.18 -40.52 -12.01
C TRP A 40 4.68 -40.70 -11.78
N ALA A 41 5.45 -39.62 -11.72
CA ALA A 41 6.90 -39.61 -11.45
C ALA A 41 7.26 -40.05 -10.03
N PHE A 42 6.38 -39.78 -9.05
CA PHE A 42 6.55 -40.16 -7.64
C PHE A 42 5.80 -41.45 -7.27
N SER A 43 5.26 -42.19 -8.21
CA SER A 43 4.68 -43.50 -7.97
C SER A 43 5.78 -44.53 -7.69
N PRO A 44 5.67 -45.41 -6.65
CA PRO A 44 6.77 -46.27 -6.14
C PRO A 44 7.21 -47.41 -7.08
N HIS A 45 6.84 -47.38 -8.35
CA HIS A 45 7.11 -48.45 -9.33
C HIS A 45 7.85 -48.00 -10.57
N LEU A 46 8.66 -46.91 -10.53
CA LEU A 46 9.51 -46.55 -11.67
C LEU A 46 10.87 -47.29 -11.60
N PRO A 47 11.21 -48.20 -12.53
CA PRO A 47 12.38 -49.09 -12.44
C PRO A 47 13.69 -48.47 -12.99
N ASN A 48 13.75 -47.15 -13.31
CA ASN A 48 14.95 -46.61 -13.94
C ASN A 48 15.32 -45.20 -13.44
N PRO A 49 16.45 -45.06 -12.70
CA PRO A 49 16.94 -43.78 -12.15
C PRO A 49 17.33 -42.74 -13.23
N GLU A 50 17.64 -43.15 -14.46
CA GLU A 50 17.91 -42.19 -15.55
C GLU A 50 16.66 -41.42 -16.00
N LEU A 51 15.49 -42.04 -15.93
CA LEU A 51 14.23 -41.41 -16.25
C LEU A 51 13.85 -40.34 -15.19
N GLU A 52 14.13 -40.61 -13.94
CA GLU A 52 13.91 -39.66 -12.84
C GLU A 52 14.80 -38.43 -13.00
N TYR A 53 16.05 -38.60 -13.35
CA TYR A 53 16.98 -37.48 -13.62
C TYR A 53 16.55 -36.66 -14.84
N ILE A 54 16.07 -37.25 -15.90
CA ILE A 54 15.58 -36.58 -17.10
C ILE A 54 14.31 -35.79 -16.78
N ILE A 55 13.38 -36.34 -16.00
CA ILE A 55 12.14 -35.70 -15.60
C ILE A 55 12.44 -34.52 -14.68
N LEU A 56 13.33 -34.67 -13.68
CA LEU A 56 13.76 -33.57 -12.79
C LEU A 56 14.44 -32.44 -13.56
N ARG A 57 15.28 -32.79 -14.55
CA ARG A 57 15.97 -31.80 -15.40
C ARG A 57 15.02 -31.07 -16.36
N MET A 58 14.00 -31.76 -16.87
CA MET A 58 12.93 -31.13 -17.65
C MET A 58 12.03 -30.27 -16.76
N HIS A 59 11.71 -30.71 -15.56
CA HIS A 59 10.94 -29.94 -14.58
C HIS A 59 11.66 -28.65 -14.17
N ALA A 60 12.96 -28.71 -13.86
CA ALA A 60 13.78 -27.55 -13.58
C ALA A 60 13.81 -26.55 -14.75
N LYS A 61 13.93 -27.06 -16.01
CA LYS A 61 13.88 -26.19 -17.20
C LYS A 61 12.52 -25.59 -17.47
N ILE A 62 11.42 -26.29 -17.19
CA ILE A 62 10.04 -25.78 -17.33
C ILE A 62 9.74 -24.76 -16.24
N THR A 63 10.12 -25.04 -14.99
CA THR A 63 9.94 -24.12 -13.86
C THR A 63 10.74 -22.82 -14.06
N VAL A 64 11.98 -22.92 -14.58
CA VAL A 64 12.79 -21.72 -14.92
C VAL A 64 12.17 -20.93 -16.08
N ARG A 65 11.53 -21.60 -17.04
CA ARG A 65 10.90 -20.92 -18.19
C ARG A 65 9.54 -20.29 -17.87
N THR A 66 8.78 -20.83 -16.93
CA THR A 66 7.50 -20.25 -16.48
C THR A 66 7.70 -19.03 -15.59
N HIS A 67 8.86 -18.86 -14.93
CA HIS A 67 9.19 -17.68 -14.13
C HIS A 67 9.65 -16.45 -14.93
N THR A 68 9.74 -16.53 -16.26
CA THR A 68 10.19 -15.40 -17.11
C THR A 68 9.14 -14.85 -18.06
N ALA A 69 7.89 -15.25 -17.95
CA ALA A 69 6.81 -14.56 -18.66
C ALA A 69 6.59 -13.19 -18.02
N ASN A 70 6.94 -12.13 -18.73
CA ASN A 70 6.66 -10.76 -18.35
C ASN A 70 5.15 -10.55 -18.31
N VAL A 71 4.57 -10.64 -17.10
CA VAL A 71 3.12 -10.46 -16.90
C VAL A 71 2.82 -8.96 -16.89
N ILE A 72 1.90 -8.54 -17.76
CA ILE A 72 1.39 -7.17 -17.73
C ILE A 72 0.41 -7.06 -16.56
N MET A 73 0.74 -6.18 -15.63
CA MET A 73 -0.06 -5.87 -14.46
C MET A 73 -0.79 -4.54 -14.68
N LYS A 74 -2.02 -4.46 -14.19
CA LYS A 74 -2.83 -3.24 -14.14
C LYS A 74 -3.37 -3.06 -12.74
N SER A 75 -3.24 -1.86 -12.18
CA SER A 75 -3.77 -1.53 -10.87
C SER A 75 -3.97 -0.03 -10.72
N ARG A 76 -4.96 0.35 -9.93
CA ARG A 76 -4.99 1.70 -9.37
C ARG A 76 -3.87 1.86 -8.36
N ALA A 77 -3.37 3.08 -8.24
CA ALA A 77 -2.32 3.42 -7.31
C ALA A 77 -2.51 4.83 -6.74
N ILE A 78 -2.04 5.04 -5.53
CA ILE A 78 -2.00 6.34 -4.85
C ILE A 78 -0.54 6.71 -4.64
N VAL A 79 -0.17 7.93 -5.01
CA VAL A 79 1.21 8.43 -4.88
C VAL A 79 1.48 8.78 -3.42
N LEU A 80 2.47 8.12 -2.80
CA LEU A 80 2.88 8.38 -1.43
C LEU A 80 4.10 9.30 -1.37
N HIS A 81 5.13 8.99 -2.15
CA HIS A 81 6.37 9.76 -2.14
C HIS A 81 7.02 9.79 -3.51
N ILE A 82 7.73 10.88 -3.81
CA ILE A 82 8.53 11.01 -5.03
C ILE A 82 9.94 11.50 -4.68
N THR A 83 10.92 10.85 -5.32
CA THR A 83 12.33 11.26 -5.22
C THR A 83 12.86 11.55 -6.60
N LYS A 84 13.47 12.71 -6.80
CA LYS A 84 14.17 13.00 -8.06
C LYS A 84 15.42 12.11 -8.14
N TYR A 85 15.47 11.24 -9.16
CA TYR A 85 16.62 10.37 -9.39
C TYR A 85 17.66 11.06 -10.26
N ASN A 86 17.22 11.69 -11.36
CA ASN A 86 18.01 12.54 -12.23
C ASN A 86 17.10 13.52 -12.98
N ASP A 87 17.62 14.25 -13.97
CA ASP A 87 16.83 15.26 -14.70
C ASP A 87 15.73 14.69 -15.60
N GLU A 88 15.80 13.40 -15.93
CA GLU A 88 14.82 12.70 -16.77
C GLU A 88 14.01 11.63 -16.02
N GLN A 89 14.36 11.31 -14.78
CA GLN A 89 13.75 10.21 -14.04
C GLN A 89 13.42 10.60 -12.61
N LEU A 90 12.28 10.13 -12.15
CA LEU A 90 11.89 10.11 -10.73
C LEU A 90 11.65 8.69 -10.27
N ILE A 91 11.81 8.47 -8.97
CA ILE A 91 11.34 7.29 -8.26
C ILE A 91 10.05 7.69 -7.57
N ALA A 92 8.99 6.94 -7.81
CA ALA A 92 7.71 7.11 -7.16
C ALA A 92 7.40 5.89 -6.29
N ASP A 93 7.11 6.13 -5.01
CA ASP A 93 6.60 5.13 -4.09
C ASP A 93 5.08 5.23 -4.06
N LEU A 94 4.42 4.13 -4.38
CA LEU A 94 3.00 4.05 -4.68
C LEU A 94 2.33 3.00 -3.81
N LEU A 95 1.17 3.30 -3.28
CA LEU A 95 0.27 2.30 -2.71
C LEU A 95 -0.65 1.79 -3.82
N THR A 96 -0.52 0.52 -4.18
CA THR A 96 -1.34 -0.11 -5.23
C THR A 96 -2.49 -0.92 -4.63
N GLU A 97 -3.61 -1.00 -5.36
CA GLU A 97 -4.79 -1.75 -4.91
C GLU A 97 -4.51 -3.26 -4.75
N ASN A 98 -3.66 -3.83 -5.61
CA ASN A 98 -3.51 -5.28 -5.71
C ASN A 98 -2.17 -5.82 -5.18
N GLN A 99 -1.15 -4.96 -4.98
CA GLN A 99 0.20 -5.40 -4.61
C GLN A 99 0.80 -4.64 -3.42
N GLY A 100 0.01 -3.75 -2.77
CA GLY A 100 0.52 -2.92 -1.68
C GLY A 100 1.54 -1.89 -2.17
N ASN A 101 2.60 -1.69 -1.40
CA ASN A 101 3.65 -0.73 -1.74
C ASN A 101 4.46 -1.18 -2.96
N LEU A 102 4.62 -0.26 -3.91
CA LEU A 102 5.34 -0.51 -5.15
C LEU A 102 6.21 0.70 -5.51
N GLY A 103 7.53 0.48 -5.61
CA GLY A 103 8.47 1.46 -6.13
C GLY A 103 8.49 1.42 -7.66
N MET A 104 8.38 2.59 -8.30
CA MET A 104 8.50 2.73 -9.75
C MET A 104 9.54 3.76 -10.14
N ILE A 105 10.36 3.44 -11.15
CA ILE A 105 11.20 4.42 -11.83
C ILE A 105 10.46 4.91 -13.07
N VAL A 106 10.16 6.21 -13.07
CA VAL A 106 9.33 6.86 -14.09
C VAL A 106 10.19 7.81 -14.90
N ARG A 107 10.16 7.66 -16.22
CA ARG A 107 10.84 8.60 -17.11
C ARG A 107 9.94 9.82 -17.35
N ILE A 108 10.47 10.99 -17.00
CA ILE A 108 9.83 12.28 -17.26
C ILE A 108 10.40 12.81 -18.56
N SER A 109 9.56 13.06 -19.56
CA SER A 109 10.03 13.68 -20.78
C SER A 109 9.58 15.16 -20.83
N ARG A 110 10.43 16.00 -21.37
CA ARG A 110 10.11 17.40 -21.69
C ARG A 110 9.25 17.53 -22.96
N SER A 111 9.11 16.45 -23.74
CA SER A 111 8.33 16.44 -24.99
C SER A 111 6.81 16.32 -24.71
N LYS A 112 6.02 17.14 -25.39
CA LYS A 112 4.56 17.17 -25.24
C LYS A 112 3.81 15.89 -25.71
N ARG A 113 4.46 15.00 -26.47
CA ARG A 113 3.79 13.89 -27.18
C ARG A 113 3.78 12.55 -26.46
N THR A 114 4.74 12.25 -25.58
CA THR A 114 4.93 10.87 -25.05
C THR A 114 5.32 10.80 -23.57
N ALA A 115 5.24 11.91 -22.87
CA ALA A 115 5.82 12.02 -21.55
C ALA A 115 4.80 11.86 -20.45
N VAL A 116 5.06 10.97 -19.56
CA VAL A 116 4.47 11.01 -18.23
C VAL A 116 4.87 12.35 -17.60
N ARG A 117 3.89 13.22 -17.35
CA ARG A 117 4.15 14.55 -16.82
C ARG A 117 4.45 14.44 -15.33
N HIS A 118 5.45 15.16 -14.85
CA HIS A 118 5.75 15.29 -13.42
C HIS A 118 4.51 15.67 -12.58
N THR A 119 3.62 16.47 -13.18
CA THR A 119 2.36 16.92 -12.56
C THR A 119 1.38 15.80 -12.20
N LEU A 120 1.54 14.59 -12.76
CA LEU A 120 0.71 13.43 -12.39
C LEU A 120 1.09 12.86 -11.03
N PHE A 121 2.35 13.06 -10.60
CA PHE A 121 2.87 12.48 -9.37
C PHE A 121 2.85 13.49 -8.22
N GLN A 122 1.67 14.06 -7.95
CA GLN A 122 1.45 14.88 -6.76
C GLN A 122 1.14 13.99 -5.54
N PRO A 123 1.38 14.47 -4.31
CA PRO A 123 0.98 13.73 -3.10
C PRO A 123 -0.48 13.32 -3.15
N LEU A 124 -0.75 12.04 -2.88
CA LEU A 124 -2.05 11.39 -2.91
C LEU A 124 -2.77 11.38 -4.27
N ALA A 125 -2.09 11.71 -5.40
CA ALA A 125 -2.66 11.56 -6.72
C ALA A 125 -3.10 10.10 -6.97
N ILE A 126 -4.27 9.93 -7.58
CA ILE A 126 -4.89 8.61 -7.84
C ILE A 126 -4.71 8.30 -9.32
N LEU A 127 -3.93 7.25 -9.61
CA LEU A 127 -3.48 6.89 -10.95
C LEU A 127 -3.93 5.47 -11.33
N ASP A 128 -4.21 5.26 -12.60
CA ASP A 128 -4.26 3.94 -13.23
C ASP A 128 -2.90 3.64 -13.85
N LEU A 129 -2.33 2.52 -13.47
CA LEU A 129 -1.01 2.08 -13.87
C LEU A 129 -1.08 0.79 -14.67
N GLU A 130 -0.25 0.73 -15.71
CA GLU A 130 0.05 -0.51 -16.43
C GLU A 130 1.56 -0.69 -16.49
N TRP A 131 2.07 -1.85 -16.05
CA TRP A 131 3.50 -2.17 -16.08
C TRP A 131 3.74 -3.64 -16.38
N GLU A 132 4.94 -3.92 -16.83
CA GLU A 132 5.45 -5.25 -17.00
C GLU A 132 6.14 -5.69 -15.70
N HIS A 133 5.55 -6.67 -15.00
CA HIS A 133 6.07 -7.11 -13.71
C HIS A 133 7.39 -7.85 -13.87
N ARG A 134 8.41 -7.35 -13.19
CA ARG A 134 9.75 -7.92 -13.15
C ARG A 134 10.07 -8.39 -11.72
N PRO A 135 9.94 -9.69 -11.40
CA PRO A 135 10.07 -10.19 -10.03
C PRO A 135 11.42 -9.91 -9.37
N LYS A 136 12.48 -9.78 -10.17
CA LYS A 136 13.85 -9.53 -9.68
C LYS A 136 14.21 -8.03 -9.59
N ALA A 137 13.34 -7.14 -10.01
CA ALA A 137 13.60 -5.71 -10.01
C ALA A 137 12.96 -5.05 -8.78
N ASN A 138 13.79 -4.36 -7.99
CA ASN A 138 13.30 -3.57 -6.83
C ASN A 138 12.41 -2.40 -7.27
N LEU A 139 12.64 -1.85 -8.46
CA LEU A 139 11.85 -0.78 -9.04
C LEU A 139 11.22 -1.25 -10.35
N GLN A 140 9.91 -1.11 -10.47
CA GLN A 140 9.17 -1.41 -11.68
C GLN A 140 9.21 -0.22 -12.65
N ARG A 141 8.84 -0.46 -13.92
CA ARG A 141 8.74 0.61 -14.93
C ARG A 141 7.33 0.64 -15.52
N PRO A 142 6.62 1.78 -15.43
CA PRO A 142 5.29 1.88 -16.02
C PRO A 142 5.38 1.87 -17.55
N LYS A 143 4.44 1.17 -18.19
CA LYS A 143 4.14 1.27 -19.64
C LYS A 143 3.17 2.40 -19.92
N ALA A 144 2.15 2.52 -19.06
CA ALA A 144 1.15 3.57 -19.14
C ALA A 144 0.83 4.11 -17.74
N VAL A 145 0.57 5.41 -17.68
CA VAL A 145 0.12 6.10 -16.47
C VAL A 145 -0.99 7.05 -16.87
N GLN A 146 -2.15 6.92 -16.25
CA GLN A 146 -3.31 7.78 -16.47
C GLN A 146 -3.87 8.24 -15.13
N VAL A 147 -4.59 9.37 -15.13
CA VAL A 147 -5.32 9.81 -13.94
C VAL A 147 -6.55 8.95 -13.79
N ALA A 148 -6.66 8.21 -12.69
CA ALA A 148 -7.83 7.40 -12.37
C ALA A 148 -8.95 8.25 -11.78
N TRP A 149 -8.59 9.26 -10.98
CA TRP A 149 -9.50 10.21 -10.38
C TRP A 149 -8.89 11.61 -10.37
N PRO A 150 -9.48 12.58 -11.08
CA PRO A 150 -8.98 13.95 -11.08
C PRO A 150 -9.30 14.62 -9.73
N LEU A 151 -8.26 14.99 -8.99
CA LEU A 151 -8.37 15.79 -7.77
C LEU A 151 -8.53 17.27 -8.17
N CYS A 152 -9.58 17.93 -7.69
CA CYS A 152 -9.94 19.28 -8.08
C CYS A 152 -9.53 20.33 -7.03
N SER A 153 -9.93 20.14 -5.80
CA SER A 153 -9.68 21.13 -4.74
C SER A 153 -8.41 20.85 -3.94
N LEU A 154 -8.06 19.56 -3.78
CA LEU A 154 -6.90 19.16 -2.98
C LEU A 154 -5.57 19.78 -3.47
N PRO A 155 -5.26 19.86 -4.76
CA PRO A 155 -4.02 20.48 -5.23
C PRO A 155 -4.04 22.01 -5.25
N THR A 156 -5.20 22.65 -5.12
CA THR A 156 -5.38 24.12 -5.24
C THR A 156 -5.61 24.82 -3.91
N ASP A 157 -6.14 24.10 -2.91
CA ASP A 157 -6.35 24.62 -1.57
C ASP A 157 -5.09 24.37 -0.71
N PRO A 158 -4.43 25.41 -0.18
CA PRO A 158 -3.19 25.27 0.58
C PRO A 158 -3.34 24.43 1.85
N TYR A 159 -4.49 24.49 2.51
CA TYR A 159 -4.78 23.71 3.72
C TYR A 159 -4.92 22.22 3.38
N LYS A 160 -5.68 21.89 2.32
CA LYS A 160 -5.83 20.52 1.86
C LYS A 160 -4.52 19.93 1.33
N LEU A 161 -3.75 20.74 0.60
CA LEU A 161 -2.45 20.31 0.09
C LEU A 161 -1.48 19.99 1.24
N SER A 162 -1.44 20.81 2.29
CA SER A 162 -0.60 20.54 3.46
C SER A 162 -1.02 19.28 4.20
N ILE A 163 -2.34 19.06 4.35
CA ILE A 163 -2.87 17.79 4.89
C ILE A 163 -2.46 16.62 4.00
N ALA A 164 -2.57 16.75 2.68
CA ALA A 164 -2.21 15.69 1.74
C ALA A 164 -0.72 15.34 1.79
N MET A 165 0.16 16.34 1.85
CA MET A 165 1.60 16.13 2.01
C MET A 165 1.92 15.36 3.31
N PHE A 166 1.31 15.77 4.41
CA PHE A 166 1.49 15.14 5.71
C PHE A 166 0.98 13.69 5.70
N VAL A 167 -0.23 13.46 5.23
CA VAL A 167 -0.82 12.11 5.14
C VAL A 167 -0.01 11.21 4.20
N ALA A 168 0.46 11.71 3.07
CA ALA A 168 1.30 10.96 2.13
C ALA A 168 2.63 10.54 2.77
N GLU A 169 3.27 11.44 3.54
CA GLU A 169 4.52 11.15 4.25
C GLU A 169 4.31 10.09 5.35
N VAL A 170 3.23 10.21 6.14
CA VAL A 170 2.88 9.17 7.13
C VAL A 170 2.67 7.83 6.48
N LEU A 171 1.87 7.75 5.41
CA LEU A 171 1.59 6.52 4.68
C LEU A 171 2.87 5.89 4.11
N HIS A 172 3.75 6.70 3.54
CA HIS A 172 5.05 6.23 3.01
C HIS A 172 5.89 5.51 4.07
N HIS A 173 5.88 6.01 5.31
CA HIS A 173 6.66 5.42 6.39
C HIS A 173 5.93 4.34 7.17
N ALA A 174 4.60 4.44 7.32
CA ALA A 174 3.79 3.52 8.10
C ALA A 174 3.41 2.24 7.35
N ILE A 175 3.10 2.34 6.04
CA ILE A 175 2.70 1.18 5.24
C ILE A 175 3.94 0.62 4.56
N LYS A 176 4.48 -0.51 5.04
CA LYS A 176 5.62 -1.18 4.38
C LYS A 176 5.14 -2.39 3.58
N GLN A 177 4.91 -3.51 4.19
CA GLN A 177 4.47 -4.75 3.53
C GLN A 177 3.30 -5.33 4.32
N GLU A 178 2.13 -4.70 4.19
CA GLU A 178 0.93 -5.17 4.88
C GLU A 178 0.23 -6.27 4.08
N PRO A 179 -0.21 -7.35 4.73
CA PRO A 179 -0.88 -8.47 4.07
C PRO A 179 -2.19 -8.07 3.39
N ASP A 180 -2.95 -7.15 3.98
CA ASP A 180 -4.23 -6.66 3.45
C ASP A 180 -4.10 -5.26 2.83
N SER A 181 -3.27 -5.17 1.81
CA SER A 181 -3.04 -3.92 1.09
C SER A 181 -4.31 -3.34 0.46
N ARG A 182 -5.28 -4.17 0.06
CA ARG A 182 -6.51 -3.73 -0.61
C ARG A 182 -7.45 -2.98 0.33
N THR A 183 -7.58 -3.44 1.58
CA THR A 183 -8.43 -2.76 2.58
C THR A 183 -7.84 -1.40 2.92
N ILE A 184 -6.53 -1.31 3.13
CA ILE A 184 -5.82 -0.05 3.36
C ILE A 184 -5.95 0.87 2.14
N PHE A 185 -5.71 0.35 0.93
CA PHE A 185 -5.88 1.12 -0.31
C PHE A 185 -7.27 1.75 -0.41
N ASN A 186 -8.33 0.97 -0.20
CA ASN A 186 -9.71 1.45 -0.26
C ASN A 186 -10.01 2.50 0.82
N TYR A 187 -9.45 2.33 2.02
CA TYR A 187 -9.57 3.32 3.08
C TYR A 187 -8.92 4.66 2.66
N VAL A 188 -7.67 4.62 2.19
CA VAL A 188 -6.94 5.81 1.74
C VAL A 188 -7.65 6.47 0.56
N LEU A 189 -8.04 5.70 -0.45
CA LEU A 189 -8.75 6.17 -1.64
C LEU A 189 -10.00 6.97 -1.27
N ARG A 190 -10.88 6.39 -0.45
CA ARG A 190 -12.12 7.05 -0.01
C ARG A 190 -11.86 8.29 0.83
N SER A 191 -10.83 8.25 1.68
CA SER A 191 -10.43 9.40 2.50
C SER A 191 -9.94 10.57 1.66
N VAL A 192 -9.10 10.30 0.65
CA VAL A 192 -8.60 11.31 -0.29
C VAL A 192 -9.74 11.93 -1.11
N GLN A 193 -10.63 11.09 -1.64
CA GLN A 193 -11.80 11.55 -2.37
C GLN A 193 -12.72 12.42 -1.49
N TRP A 194 -12.92 12.02 -0.23
CA TRP A 194 -13.70 12.80 0.72
C TRP A 194 -13.07 14.17 0.97
N LEU A 195 -11.76 14.23 1.21
CA LEU A 195 -11.04 15.49 1.45
C LEU A 195 -11.11 16.42 0.23
N ASP A 196 -11.00 15.86 -0.97
CA ASP A 196 -11.09 16.65 -2.20
C ASP A 196 -12.46 17.29 -2.40
N VAL A 197 -13.55 16.55 -2.14
CA VAL A 197 -14.93 17.04 -2.33
C VAL A 197 -15.40 17.95 -1.20
N CYS A 198 -14.88 17.77 0.02
CA CYS A 198 -15.31 18.51 1.20
C CYS A 198 -15.03 20.02 1.06
N GLN A 199 -16.04 20.87 1.25
CA GLN A 199 -15.89 22.32 1.11
C GLN A 199 -15.47 23.01 2.41
N SER A 200 -15.82 22.47 3.59
CA SER A 200 -15.54 23.07 4.89
C SER A 200 -15.55 22.03 6.00
N GLY A 201 -15.00 22.41 7.17
CA GLY A 201 -15.02 21.54 8.35
C GLY A 201 -13.98 20.41 8.34
N PHE A 202 -12.99 20.46 7.46
CA PHE A 202 -11.94 19.44 7.31
C PHE A 202 -10.70 19.66 8.18
N ALA A 203 -10.69 20.68 9.05
CA ALA A 203 -9.53 21.04 9.86
C ALA A 203 -8.98 19.89 10.74
N ASN A 204 -9.84 18.96 11.16
CA ASN A 204 -9.46 17.78 11.96
C ASN A 204 -9.26 16.51 11.12
N PHE A 205 -9.29 16.61 9.79
CA PHE A 205 -9.20 15.45 8.88
C PHE A 205 -7.99 14.56 9.16
N HIS A 206 -6.82 15.17 9.32
CA HIS A 206 -5.57 14.45 9.55
C HIS A 206 -5.58 13.65 10.85
N LEU A 207 -6.19 14.17 11.93
CA LEU A 207 -6.36 13.47 13.20
C LEU A 207 -7.28 12.24 13.03
N VAL A 208 -8.44 12.43 12.38
CA VAL A 208 -9.39 11.34 12.11
C VAL A 208 -8.74 10.27 11.23
N PHE A 209 -8.04 10.70 10.18
CA PHE A 209 -7.38 9.81 9.25
C PHE A 209 -6.34 8.94 9.97
N LEU A 210 -5.44 9.54 10.74
CA LEU A 210 -4.37 8.81 11.42
C LEU A 210 -4.92 7.84 12.47
N LEU A 211 -5.84 8.29 13.31
CA LEU A 211 -6.41 7.42 14.34
C LEU A 211 -7.18 6.22 13.75
N ARG A 212 -7.85 6.40 12.62
CA ARG A 212 -8.48 5.26 11.93
C ARG A 212 -7.48 4.36 11.23
N LEU A 213 -6.37 4.91 10.74
CA LEU A 213 -5.30 4.13 10.11
C LEU A 213 -4.67 3.15 11.12
N THR A 214 -4.59 3.51 12.42
CA THR A 214 -4.06 2.60 13.46
C THR A 214 -4.81 1.28 13.55
N HIS A 215 -6.12 1.26 13.23
CA HIS A 215 -6.92 0.04 13.18
C HIS A 215 -6.37 -0.95 12.13
N PHE A 216 -6.06 -0.44 10.94
CA PHE A 216 -5.52 -1.27 9.84
C PHE A 216 -4.08 -1.71 10.11
N LEU A 217 -3.33 -0.93 10.88
CA LEU A 217 -1.95 -1.21 11.24
C LEU A 217 -1.83 -2.06 12.52
N GLY A 218 -2.94 -2.38 13.18
CA GLY A 218 -2.98 -3.30 14.32
C GLY A 218 -2.60 -2.72 15.68
N PHE A 219 -2.52 -1.39 15.82
CA PHE A 219 -2.22 -0.73 17.11
C PHE A 219 -3.26 0.36 17.50
N MET A 220 -4.54 0.07 17.25
CA MET A 220 -5.63 0.98 17.60
C MET A 220 -5.69 1.21 19.11
N PRO A 221 -5.84 2.47 19.58
CA PRO A 221 -6.03 2.79 20.99
C PRO A 221 -7.23 2.04 21.59
N ASN A 222 -7.00 1.34 22.70
CA ASN A 222 -8.09 0.73 23.46
C ASN A 222 -8.72 1.77 24.38
N VAL A 223 -10.01 2.04 24.19
CA VAL A 223 -10.77 3.03 24.97
C VAL A 223 -11.92 2.41 25.79
N GLU A 224 -12.01 1.08 25.83
CA GLU A 224 -13.12 0.37 26.47
C GLU A 224 -13.15 0.60 27.99
N ASP A 225 -11.97 0.63 28.65
CA ASP A 225 -11.85 0.77 30.09
C ASP A 225 -11.54 2.19 30.56
N ALA A 226 -11.74 3.20 29.71
CA ALA A 226 -11.43 4.58 30.01
C ALA A 226 -12.31 5.12 31.14
N ARG A 227 -11.68 5.61 32.24
CA ARG A 227 -12.36 6.27 33.37
C ARG A 227 -11.85 7.69 33.54
N GLU A 228 -12.65 8.53 34.18
CA GLU A 228 -12.25 9.87 34.52
C GLU A 228 -11.07 9.84 35.51
N GLY A 229 -10.03 10.59 35.23
CA GLY A 229 -8.81 10.64 36.03
C GLY A 229 -7.73 9.64 35.65
N ASP A 230 -7.98 8.72 34.70
CA ASP A 230 -6.99 7.77 34.21
C ASP A 230 -5.94 8.44 33.31
N TYR A 231 -4.74 7.86 33.33
CA TYR A 231 -3.69 8.11 32.33
C TYR A 231 -3.91 7.26 31.10
N PHE A 232 -3.41 7.68 29.94
CA PHE A 232 -3.35 6.82 28.76
C PHE A 232 -1.90 6.46 28.46
N ASP A 233 -1.57 5.18 28.59
CA ASP A 233 -0.26 4.64 28.27
C ASP A 233 -0.11 4.50 26.75
N LEU A 234 0.77 5.33 26.13
CA LEU A 234 0.99 5.33 24.70
C LEU A 234 1.71 4.07 24.21
N ARG A 235 2.50 3.40 25.06
CA ARG A 235 3.19 2.14 24.70
C ARG A 235 2.25 0.95 24.75
N ALA A 236 1.44 0.86 25.80
CA ALA A 236 0.50 -0.23 25.99
C ALA A 236 -0.83 -0.01 25.24
N SER A 237 -1.07 1.19 24.68
CA SER A 237 -2.30 1.54 23.96
C SER A 237 -3.57 1.40 24.80
N CYS A 238 -3.51 1.63 26.11
CA CYS A 238 -4.63 1.43 27.03
C CYS A 238 -4.65 2.47 28.17
N PHE A 239 -5.81 2.58 28.82
CA PHE A 239 -5.97 3.40 30.01
C PHE A 239 -5.45 2.70 31.26
N THR A 240 -4.93 3.47 32.20
CA THR A 240 -4.44 3.01 33.52
C THR A 240 -4.72 4.02 34.61
N ALA A 241 -5.17 3.55 35.78
CA ALA A 241 -5.40 4.42 36.95
C ALA A 241 -4.11 4.93 37.58
N GLN A 242 -2.97 4.23 37.39
CA GLN A 242 -1.67 4.62 37.93
C GLN A 242 -0.82 5.25 36.85
N GLN A 243 -0.06 6.27 37.21
CA GLN A 243 0.90 6.88 36.29
C GLN A 243 1.95 5.83 35.85
N PRO A 244 2.14 5.65 34.53
CA PRO A 244 3.20 4.81 34.01
C PRO A 244 4.58 5.20 34.47
N SER A 245 5.50 4.24 34.62
CA SER A 245 6.90 4.50 35.09
C SER A 245 7.80 5.12 34.01
N HIS A 246 7.33 5.27 32.78
CA HIS A 246 8.01 5.90 31.64
C HIS A 246 7.36 7.23 31.25
N ALA A 247 7.99 7.99 30.36
CA ALA A 247 7.50 9.31 29.93
C ALA A 247 6.44 9.27 28.80
N ASP A 248 6.23 8.12 28.16
CA ASP A 248 5.33 7.99 26.99
C ASP A 248 3.89 7.70 27.43
N PHE A 249 3.27 8.66 28.07
CA PHE A 249 1.87 8.58 28.50
C PHE A 249 1.20 9.96 28.38
N LEU A 250 -0.12 9.98 28.33
CA LEU A 250 -0.93 11.19 28.45
C LEU A 250 -1.43 11.34 29.89
N ALA A 251 -1.26 12.54 30.46
CA ALA A 251 -1.86 12.88 31.73
C ALA A 251 -3.39 12.89 31.64
N PRO A 252 -4.14 12.76 32.74
CA PRO A 252 -5.60 12.61 32.72
C PRO A 252 -6.35 13.67 31.90
N CYS A 253 -5.87 14.90 31.92
CA CYS A 253 -6.45 16.00 31.14
C CYS A 253 -6.42 15.72 29.62
N ASP A 254 -5.28 15.24 29.10
CA ASP A 254 -5.10 14.92 27.69
C ASP A 254 -5.63 13.52 27.35
N ALA A 255 -5.50 12.57 28.25
CA ALA A 255 -6.04 11.22 28.13
C ALA A 255 -7.57 11.23 27.90
N ALA A 256 -8.29 12.11 28.58
CA ALA A 256 -9.73 12.31 28.40
C ALA A 256 -10.16 12.72 26.97
N LEU A 257 -9.19 13.19 26.14
CA LEU A 257 -9.45 13.52 24.73
C LEU A 257 -9.40 12.29 23.83
N VAL A 258 -8.72 11.23 24.22
CA VAL A 258 -8.54 10.02 23.38
C VAL A 258 -9.89 9.38 23.00
N PRO A 259 -10.84 9.12 23.91
CA PRO A 259 -12.15 8.61 23.55
C PRO A 259 -12.97 9.57 22.66
N LYS A 260 -12.78 10.89 22.82
CA LYS A 260 -13.42 11.89 21.96
C LYS A 260 -12.85 11.83 20.55
N LEU A 261 -11.53 11.73 20.41
CA LEU A 261 -10.85 11.60 19.12
C LEU A 261 -11.27 10.31 18.40
N MET A 262 -11.37 9.19 19.12
CA MET A 262 -11.78 7.90 18.56
C MET A 262 -13.24 7.88 18.04
N ARG A 263 -14.10 8.74 18.57
CA ARG A 263 -15.49 8.91 18.09
C ARG A 263 -15.60 9.81 16.86
N MET A 264 -14.57 10.61 16.57
CA MET A 264 -14.62 11.49 15.40
C MET A 264 -14.70 10.68 14.10
N ARG A 265 -15.51 11.19 13.17
CA ARG A 265 -15.70 10.68 11.82
C ARG A 265 -15.62 11.83 10.83
N TYR A 266 -15.42 11.57 9.58
CA TYR A 266 -15.35 12.63 8.57
C TYR A 266 -16.61 13.51 8.52
N ASP A 267 -17.79 12.91 8.71
CA ASP A 267 -19.08 13.61 8.76
C ASP A 267 -19.32 14.42 10.05
N THR A 268 -18.73 13.98 11.17
CA THR A 268 -18.96 14.57 12.50
C THR A 268 -17.81 15.43 13.01
N MET A 269 -16.61 15.34 12.45
CA MET A 269 -15.42 16.05 12.97
C MET A 269 -15.57 17.57 13.00
N ARG A 270 -16.46 18.15 12.19
CA ARG A 270 -16.78 19.59 12.20
C ARG A 270 -17.39 20.07 13.51
N PHE A 271 -17.98 19.17 14.31
CA PHE A 271 -18.57 19.49 15.62
C PHE A 271 -17.54 19.45 16.76
N PHE A 272 -16.32 18.97 16.49
CA PHE A 272 -15.25 18.94 17.47
C PHE A 272 -14.38 20.19 17.29
N HIS A 273 -14.60 21.16 18.18
CA HIS A 273 -13.90 22.44 18.14
C HIS A 273 -12.60 22.32 18.95
N PHE A 274 -11.48 22.28 18.26
CA PHE A 274 -10.15 22.44 18.85
C PHE A 274 -9.55 23.76 18.38
N ASN A 275 -8.97 24.52 19.31
CA ASN A 275 -8.14 25.67 18.91
C ASN A 275 -6.82 25.19 18.27
N GLY A 276 -6.05 26.11 17.68
CA GLY A 276 -4.80 25.77 16.99
C GLY A 276 -3.79 25.06 17.91
N ALA A 277 -3.63 25.54 19.15
CA ALA A 277 -2.71 24.95 20.13
C ALA A 277 -3.13 23.54 20.57
N GLU A 278 -4.42 23.32 20.80
CA GLU A 278 -4.96 21.98 21.13
C GLU A 278 -4.76 21.01 19.98
N ARG A 279 -5.06 21.44 18.75
CA ARG A 279 -4.89 20.60 17.56
C ARG A 279 -3.43 20.24 17.35
N SER A 280 -2.51 21.19 17.49
CA SER A 280 -1.06 20.95 17.40
C SER A 280 -0.58 19.96 18.46
N ARG A 281 -1.04 20.10 19.70
CA ARG A 281 -0.70 19.18 20.79
C ARG A 281 -1.24 17.76 20.54
N LEU A 282 -2.50 17.64 20.10
CA LEU A 282 -3.08 16.34 19.72
C LEU A 282 -2.31 15.68 18.57
N LEU A 283 -1.90 16.47 17.60
CA LEU A 283 -1.11 15.99 16.48
C LEU A 283 0.28 15.50 16.92
N GLU A 284 0.91 16.17 17.90
CA GLU A 284 2.16 15.69 18.51
C GLU A 284 1.98 14.34 19.20
N TYR A 285 0.90 14.17 19.97
CA TYR A 285 0.61 12.89 20.61
C TYR A 285 0.37 11.77 19.61
N VAL A 286 -0.39 12.02 18.56
CA VAL A 286 -0.60 11.05 17.48
C VAL A 286 0.72 10.72 16.78
N ASN A 287 1.56 11.71 16.50
CA ASN A 287 2.88 11.48 15.90
C ASN A 287 3.81 10.66 16.82
N LEU A 288 3.85 10.98 18.12
CA LEU A 288 4.59 10.18 19.10
C LEU A 288 4.07 8.74 19.15
N TYR A 289 2.75 8.57 19.12
CA TYR A 289 2.10 7.26 19.10
C TYR A 289 2.55 6.42 17.90
N TYR A 290 2.60 7.00 16.70
CA TYR A 290 3.14 6.33 15.50
C TYR A 290 4.62 5.97 15.66
N ARG A 291 5.43 6.84 16.24
CA ARG A 291 6.86 6.58 16.49
C ARG A 291 7.09 5.41 17.46
N LEU A 292 6.18 5.19 18.40
CA LEU A 292 6.26 4.07 19.35
C LEU A 292 5.85 2.73 18.73
N HIS A 293 4.87 2.75 17.79
CA HIS A 293 4.28 1.51 17.27
C HIS A 293 4.77 1.13 15.87
N VAL A 294 5.26 2.07 15.07
CA VAL A 294 5.78 1.78 13.73
C VAL A 294 7.31 1.69 13.77
N PRO A 295 7.91 0.54 13.40
CA PRO A 295 9.36 0.38 13.43
C PRO A 295 10.07 1.38 12.51
N ASN A 296 11.09 2.06 13.04
CA ASN A 296 11.90 3.07 12.32
C ASN A 296 11.07 4.22 11.72
N PHE A 297 9.99 4.62 12.38
CA PHE A 297 9.21 5.78 11.95
C PHE A 297 10.04 7.06 12.17
N PRO A 298 10.30 7.85 11.11
CA PRO A 298 11.18 9.01 11.22
C PRO A 298 10.47 10.23 11.81
N GLU A 299 11.20 11.29 12.01
CA GLU A 299 10.65 12.62 12.20
C GLU A 299 10.07 13.12 10.87
N LEU A 300 8.81 13.57 10.90
CA LEU A 300 8.09 13.99 9.70
C LEU A 300 8.39 15.45 9.35
N LYS A 301 8.83 15.71 8.13
CA LYS A 301 9.16 17.06 7.64
C LYS A 301 7.90 17.91 7.44
N SER A 302 6.82 17.29 6.97
CA SER A 302 5.55 17.97 6.73
C SER A 302 4.80 18.34 8.00
N LEU A 303 5.16 17.77 9.16
CA LEU A 303 4.52 18.06 10.45
C LEU A 303 4.64 19.53 10.85
N ALA A 304 5.84 20.12 10.69
CA ALA A 304 6.06 21.53 11.02
C ALA A 304 5.21 22.46 10.13
N VAL A 305 5.18 22.20 8.82
CA VAL A 305 4.38 22.97 7.85
C VAL A 305 2.89 22.89 8.17
N LEU A 306 2.41 21.69 8.52
CA LEU A 306 1.00 21.50 8.88
C LEU A 306 0.64 22.27 10.17
N LYS A 307 1.50 22.25 11.18
CA LYS A 307 1.30 22.98 12.44
C LYS A 307 1.24 24.50 12.21
N ASP A 308 2.20 25.04 11.47
CA ASP A 308 2.28 26.48 11.18
C ASP A 308 1.02 26.97 10.46
N LEU A 309 0.53 26.20 9.50
CA LEU A 309 -0.64 26.57 8.72
C LEU A 309 -1.95 26.56 9.55
N PHE A 310 -2.05 25.68 10.54
CA PHE A 310 -3.22 25.58 11.42
C PHE A 310 -3.08 26.33 12.76
N ALA A 311 -1.95 27.00 12.99
CA ALA A 311 -1.74 27.84 14.19
C ALA A 311 -2.55 29.13 14.16
N HIS A 312 -2.90 29.59 12.97
CA HIS A 312 -3.70 30.79 12.70
C HIS A 312 -5.15 30.41 12.45
#